data_2153c0d745580fa80f62c766e53f3a3e
#
_entry.id   2153c0d745580fa80f62c766e53f3a3e
#
_cell.length_a   1.000
_cell.length_b   1.000
_cell.length_c   1.000
_cell.angle_alpha   90.00
_cell.angle_beta   90.00
_cell.angle_gamma   90.00
#
_symmetry.space_group_name_H-M   'P 1'
#
loop_
_entity.id
_entity.type
_entity.pdbx_description
1 polymer ?
#
loop_
_entity_poly.entity_id
_entity_poly.type
_entity_poly.pdbx_seq_one_letter_code
_entity_poly.pdbx_strand_id
1 'polypeptide(L)'
;MFWGCFSYDKKGPCYCWQPETAQEKRIAEQEIEQLNCQIEQSLRDQWELETSMRRVNLRRQPAGKKPQWKFTKKTGKLSRGGKGGIDWYRYQKLILLPKLLPFAKECAIERPGTLVQEDKAPAHNHYIQQRVFDLQEVSRLL
;
A
#
# COMPACT_ATOMS: atom_id res chain seq x y z
N MET A 1 -21.39 -4.08 -1.71
CA MET A 1 -20.35 -4.90 -1.03
C MET A 1 -20.22 -4.39 0.41
N PHE A 2 -20.04 -5.28 1.35
CA PHE A 2 -19.93 -4.99 2.79
C PHE A 2 -18.53 -5.34 3.28
N TRP A 3 -17.99 -4.54 4.19
CA TRP A 3 -16.77 -4.81 4.93
C TRP A 3 -17.06 -4.71 6.43
N GLY A 4 -16.44 -5.53 7.23
CA GLY A 4 -16.53 -5.48 8.68
C GLY A 4 -15.36 -6.22 9.33
N CYS A 5 -15.08 -5.90 10.57
CA CYS A 5 -14.06 -6.56 11.36
C CYS A 5 -14.59 -6.90 12.76
N PHE A 6 -13.89 -7.77 13.43
CA PHE A 6 -14.19 -8.17 14.81
C PHE A 6 -12.91 -8.64 15.52
N SER A 7 -12.96 -8.65 16.82
CA SER A 7 -12.00 -9.31 17.67
C SER A 7 -12.71 -10.37 18.51
N TYR A 8 -12.01 -11.10 19.36
CA TYR A 8 -12.53 -12.26 20.10
C TYR A 8 -13.93 -12.05 20.75
N ASP A 9 -14.16 -10.94 21.41
CA ASP A 9 -15.41 -10.62 22.12
C ASP A 9 -15.95 -9.23 21.75
N LYS A 10 -15.39 -8.61 20.70
CA LYS A 10 -15.65 -7.22 20.35
C LYS A 10 -16.04 -7.09 18.89
N LYS A 11 -17.19 -6.51 18.64
CA LYS A 11 -17.60 -6.12 17.29
C LYS A 11 -16.85 -4.87 16.89
N GLY A 12 -16.18 -4.94 15.75
CA GLY A 12 -15.50 -3.80 15.16
C GLY A 12 -16.40 -2.97 14.25
N PRO A 13 -15.84 -1.92 13.66
CA PRO A 13 -16.56 -1.11 12.69
C PRO A 13 -16.89 -1.88 11.43
N CYS A 14 -17.90 -1.39 10.73
CA CYS A 14 -18.32 -1.92 9.44
C CYS A 14 -18.46 -0.79 8.41
N TYR A 15 -18.55 -1.17 7.13
CA TYR A 15 -18.70 -0.23 6.03
C TYR A 15 -19.44 -0.85 4.84
N CYS A 16 -20.44 -0.15 4.32
CA CYS A 16 -21.12 -0.51 3.09
C CYS A 16 -20.53 0.31 1.93
N TRP A 17 -19.94 -0.37 0.95
CA TRP A 17 -19.30 0.29 -0.18
C TRP A 17 -20.34 0.98 -1.07
N GLN A 18 -20.14 2.28 -1.27
CA GLN A 18 -20.90 3.08 -2.21
C GLN A 18 -20.18 3.14 -3.57
N PRO A 19 -20.90 3.25 -4.68
CA PRO A 19 -20.30 3.54 -5.97
C PRO A 19 -19.49 4.84 -5.90
N GLU A 20 -18.33 4.85 -6.53
CA GLU A 20 -17.46 6.02 -6.59
C GLU A 20 -17.98 7.02 -7.62
N THR A 21 -18.09 8.27 -7.23
CA THR A 21 -18.48 9.36 -8.12
C THR A 21 -17.34 9.76 -9.07
N ALA A 22 -17.69 10.44 -10.17
CA ALA A 22 -16.68 10.94 -11.09
C ALA A 22 -15.73 11.97 -10.45
N GLN A 23 -16.23 12.75 -9.51
CA GLN A 23 -15.43 13.72 -8.76
C GLN A 23 -14.44 13.03 -7.84
N GLU A 24 -14.87 12.02 -7.08
CA GLU A 24 -13.99 11.23 -6.21
C GLU A 24 -12.88 10.54 -6.99
N LYS A 25 -13.18 10.03 -8.20
CA LYS A 25 -12.17 9.45 -9.09
C LYS A 25 -11.09 10.45 -9.48
N ARG A 26 -11.49 11.66 -9.87
CA ARG A 26 -10.54 12.73 -10.23
C ARG A 26 -9.65 13.12 -9.06
N ILE A 27 -10.23 13.28 -7.88
CA ILE A 27 -9.48 13.59 -6.65
C ILE A 27 -8.48 12.48 -6.35
N ALA A 28 -8.92 11.22 -6.41
CA ALA A 28 -8.06 10.08 -6.18
C ALA A 28 -6.89 9.99 -7.18
N GLU A 29 -7.14 10.28 -8.45
CA GLU A 29 -6.09 10.31 -9.47
C GLU A 29 -5.06 11.43 -9.21
N GLN A 30 -5.52 12.60 -8.80
CA GLN A 30 -4.66 13.72 -8.43
C GLN A 30 -3.81 13.41 -7.20
N GLU A 31 -4.41 12.86 -6.14
CA GLU A 31 -3.68 12.48 -4.94
C GLU A 31 -2.62 11.39 -5.22
N ILE A 32 -2.94 10.40 -6.06
CA ILE A 32 -1.99 9.37 -6.45
C ILE A 32 -0.86 9.94 -7.30
N GLU A 33 -1.14 10.88 -8.18
CA GLU A 33 -0.08 11.53 -8.97
C GLU A 33 0.84 12.38 -8.09
N GLN A 34 0.30 13.09 -7.10
CA GLN A 34 1.10 13.81 -6.11
C GLN A 34 2.00 12.84 -5.30
N LEU A 35 1.45 11.71 -4.87
CA LEU A 35 2.24 10.67 -4.20
C LEU A 35 3.34 10.12 -5.12
N ASN A 36 3.04 9.87 -6.39
CA ASN A 36 4.02 9.42 -7.36
C ASN A 36 5.17 10.43 -7.52
N CYS A 37 4.85 11.73 -7.64
CA CYS A 37 5.87 12.78 -7.70
C CYS A 37 6.78 12.79 -6.47
N GLN A 38 6.21 12.58 -5.27
CA GLN A 38 6.99 12.55 -4.02
C GLN A 38 7.92 11.35 -3.92
N ILE A 39 7.45 10.18 -4.37
CA ILE A 39 8.23 8.94 -4.22
C ILE A 39 9.19 8.68 -5.39
N GLU A 40 8.97 9.26 -6.56
CA GLU A 40 9.77 8.98 -7.77
C GLU A 40 11.25 9.26 -7.56
N GLN A 41 11.59 10.42 -6.97
CA GLN A 41 12.99 10.78 -6.74
C GLN A 41 13.68 9.79 -5.81
N SER A 42 13.07 9.46 -4.69
CA SER A 42 13.61 8.50 -3.72
C SER A 42 13.82 7.11 -4.33
N LEU A 43 12.85 6.64 -5.11
CA LEU A 43 12.94 5.34 -5.80
C LEU A 43 14.02 5.34 -6.89
N ARG A 44 14.20 6.46 -7.57
CA ARG A 44 15.26 6.64 -8.55
C ARG A 44 16.64 6.60 -7.90
N ASP A 45 16.82 7.33 -6.81
CA ASP A 45 18.08 7.37 -6.07
C ASP A 45 18.45 5.97 -5.55
N GLN A 46 17.48 5.24 -5.01
CA GLN A 46 17.65 3.86 -4.57
C GLN A 46 18.05 2.95 -5.74
N TRP A 47 17.38 3.06 -6.87
CA TRP A 47 17.70 2.27 -8.07
C TRP A 47 19.10 2.58 -8.61
N GLU A 48 19.52 3.85 -8.63
CA GLU A 48 20.85 4.26 -9.05
C GLU A 48 21.93 3.69 -8.12
N LEU A 49 21.68 3.72 -6.80
CA LEU A 49 22.55 3.12 -5.80
C LEU A 49 22.69 1.61 -6.02
N GLU A 50 21.58 0.88 -6.10
CA GLU A 50 21.59 -0.57 -6.33
C GLU A 50 22.30 -0.95 -7.64
N THR A 51 22.05 -0.17 -8.70
CA THR A 51 22.68 -0.40 -10.01
C THR A 51 24.17 -0.16 -9.96
N SER A 52 24.63 0.86 -9.22
CA SER A 52 26.06 1.15 -9.04
C SER A 52 26.75 0.06 -8.22
N MET A 53 26.12 -0.39 -7.12
CA MET A 53 26.64 -1.48 -6.28
C MET A 53 26.77 -2.80 -7.05
N ARG A 54 25.78 -3.14 -7.88
CA ARG A 54 25.86 -4.33 -8.76
C ARG A 54 27.05 -4.26 -9.71
N ARG A 55 27.37 -3.08 -10.25
CA ARG A 55 28.55 -2.89 -11.12
C ARG A 55 29.88 -3.07 -10.38
N VAL A 56 29.96 -2.60 -9.14
CA VAL A 56 31.17 -2.79 -8.31
C VAL A 56 31.38 -4.27 -7.99
N ASN A 57 30.32 -5.02 -7.70
CA ASN A 57 30.40 -6.44 -7.38
C ASN A 57 30.66 -7.35 -8.59
N LEU A 58 30.45 -6.86 -9.81
CA LEU A 58 30.74 -7.60 -11.03
C LEU A 58 32.18 -7.29 -11.49
N ARG A 59 33.12 -8.23 -11.30
CA ARG A 59 34.50 -8.15 -11.80
C ARG A 59 34.62 -7.99 -13.32
N ARG A 60 33.56 -8.37 -14.07
CA ARG A 60 33.42 -8.12 -15.53
C ARG A 60 32.20 -7.21 -15.74
N GLN A 61 32.41 -6.14 -16.50
CA GLN A 61 31.27 -5.33 -16.96
C GLN A 61 30.37 -6.21 -17.84
N PRO A 62 29.06 -6.28 -17.54
CA PRO A 62 28.15 -7.03 -18.39
C PRO A 62 28.17 -6.41 -19.79
N ALA A 63 28.40 -7.25 -20.80
CA ALA A 63 28.22 -6.85 -22.20
C ALA A 63 26.75 -6.53 -22.43
N GLY A 64 26.41 -5.26 -22.64
CA GLY A 64 25.03 -4.84 -22.90
C GLY A 64 24.79 -3.36 -22.70
N LYS A 65 23.60 -2.90 -23.14
CA LYS A 65 23.18 -1.51 -22.93
C LYS A 65 23.03 -1.22 -21.43
N LYS A 66 23.50 -0.07 -20.99
CA LYS A 66 23.30 0.39 -19.60
C LYS A 66 21.79 0.41 -19.31
N PRO A 67 21.33 -0.17 -18.19
CA PRO A 67 19.93 -0.06 -17.79
C PRO A 67 19.57 1.40 -17.60
N GLN A 68 18.40 1.79 -18.10
CA GLN A 68 17.87 3.13 -17.94
C GLN A 68 16.73 3.11 -16.93
N TRP A 69 16.68 4.09 -16.05
CA TRP A 69 15.57 4.30 -15.17
C TRP A 69 14.28 4.56 -15.95
N LYS A 70 13.21 3.90 -15.55
CA LYS A 70 11.85 4.17 -16.04
C LYS A 70 10.89 4.05 -14.87
N PHE A 71 10.11 5.09 -14.62
CA PHE A 71 9.10 5.08 -13.58
C PHE A 71 7.85 4.34 -14.05
N THR A 72 7.73 3.09 -13.64
CA THR A 72 6.67 2.15 -14.04
C THR A 72 6.13 1.43 -12.81
N LYS A 73 5.04 0.67 -12.96
CA LYS A 73 4.53 -0.19 -11.89
C LYS A 73 5.59 -1.12 -11.29
N LYS A 74 6.51 -1.63 -12.12
CA LYS A 74 7.61 -2.51 -11.67
C LYS A 74 8.65 -1.78 -10.82
N THR A 75 8.82 -0.49 -11.04
CA THR A 75 9.75 0.37 -10.30
C THR A 75 9.07 1.19 -9.21
N GLY A 76 7.81 0.86 -8.87
CA GLY A 76 7.11 1.44 -7.73
C GLY A 76 6.09 2.52 -8.05
N LYS A 77 5.81 2.83 -9.34
CA LYS A 77 4.74 3.77 -9.69
C LYS A 77 3.39 3.27 -9.22
N LEU A 78 2.73 4.07 -8.40
CA LEU A 78 1.38 3.80 -7.92
C LEU A 78 0.37 4.02 -9.03
N SER A 79 -0.58 3.10 -9.14
CA SER A 79 -1.72 3.23 -10.05
C SER A 79 -2.93 2.51 -9.48
N ARG A 80 -4.10 3.01 -9.80
CA ARG A 80 -5.36 2.34 -9.43
C ARG A 80 -5.60 1.10 -10.29
N GLY A 81 -6.39 0.16 -9.75
CA GLY A 81 -6.90 -0.96 -10.52
C GLY A 81 -7.88 -0.49 -11.61
N GLY A 82 -7.71 -0.98 -12.84
CA GLY A 82 -8.53 -0.51 -13.99
C GLY A 82 -9.93 -1.15 -14.11
N LYS A 83 -10.30 -2.11 -13.27
CA LYS A 83 -11.59 -2.82 -13.34
C LYS A 83 -12.40 -2.48 -12.11
N GLY A 84 -13.47 -1.72 -12.28
CA GLY A 84 -14.42 -1.21 -11.28
C GLY A 84 -14.67 -2.11 -10.07
N GLY A 85 -13.82 -2.02 -9.08
CA GLY A 85 -13.88 -2.70 -7.80
C GLY A 85 -13.29 -1.82 -6.72
N ILE A 86 -13.18 -2.38 -5.52
CA ILE A 86 -12.49 -1.72 -4.43
C ILE A 86 -10.99 -1.90 -4.69
N ASP A 87 -10.30 -0.78 -4.93
CA ASP A 87 -8.85 -0.76 -5.09
C ASP A 87 -8.14 -0.45 -3.76
N TRP A 88 -6.82 -0.58 -3.77
CA TRP A 88 -5.97 -0.33 -2.62
C TRP A 88 -6.14 1.08 -2.04
N TYR A 89 -6.34 2.11 -2.89
CA TYR A 89 -6.47 3.50 -2.47
C TYR A 89 -7.77 3.73 -1.71
N ARG A 90 -8.91 3.28 -2.26
CA ARG A 90 -10.21 3.38 -1.59
C ARG A 90 -10.24 2.58 -0.29
N TYR A 91 -9.66 1.38 -0.31
CA TYR A 91 -9.55 0.57 0.88
C TYR A 91 -8.75 1.30 1.97
N GLN A 92 -7.58 1.83 1.63
CA GLN A 92 -6.74 2.58 2.56
C GLN A 92 -7.46 3.81 3.14
N LYS A 93 -8.11 4.60 2.29
CA LYS A 93 -8.72 5.88 2.67
C LYS A 93 -10.03 5.72 3.45
N LEU A 94 -10.84 4.71 3.15
CA LEU A 94 -12.18 4.54 3.71
C LEU A 94 -12.25 3.49 4.83
N ILE A 95 -11.33 2.55 4.85
CA ILE A 95 -11.33 1.43 5.79
C ILE A 95 -10.08 1.40 6.65
N LEU A 96 -8.90 1.22 6.03
CA LEU A 96 -7.67 0.94 6.77
C LEU A 96 -7.36 2.06 7.77
N LEU A 97 -7.21 3.28 7.29
CA LEU A 97 -6.84 4.42 8.14
C LEU A 97 -7.94 4.84 9.14
N PRO A 98 -9.21 5.02 8.72
CA PRO A 98 -10.21 5.56 9.64
C PRO A 98 -10.91 4.53 10.52
N LYS A 99 -10.84 3.22 10.19
CA LYS A 99 -11.63 2.19 10.86
C LYS A 99 -10.78 1.05 11.40
N LEU A 100 -10.03 0.36 10.55
CA LEU A 100 -9.32 -0.86 10.94
C LEU A 100 -8.17 -0.57 11.89
N LEU A 101 -7.32 0.40 11.57
CA LEU A 101 -6.16 0.74 12.41
C LEU A 101 -6.56 1.26 13.80
N PRO A 102 -7.52 2.18 13.95
CA PRO A 102 -7.99 2.59 15.28
C PRO A 102 -8.53 1.42 16.09
N PHE A 103 -9.35 0.56 15.48
CA PHE A 103 -9.90 -0.61 16.14
C PHE A 103 -8.80 -1.62 16.53
N ALA A 104 -7.82 -1.86 15.66
CA ALA A 104 -6.70 -2.76 15.96
C ALA A 104 -5.84 -2.23 17.13
N LYS A 105 -5.59 -0.93 17.18
CA LYS A 105 -4.86 -0.29 18.29
C LYS A 105 -5.62 -0.41 19.60
N GLU A 106 -6.93 -0.19 19.58
CA GLU A 106 -7.78 -0.38 20.76
C GLU A 106 -7.74 -1.83 21.26
N CYS A 107 -7.85 -2.80 20.35
CA CYS A 107 -7.73 -4.22 20.71
C CYS A 107 -6.34 -4.58 21.24
N ALA A 108 -5.27 -3.97 20.71
CA ALA A 108 -3.90 -4.21 21.16
C ALA A 108 -3.62 -3.64 22.56
N ILE A 109 -4.31 -2.55 22.94
CA ILE A 109 -4.26 -2.03 24.34
C ILE A 109 -4.90 -3.01 25.29
N GLU A 110 -6.06 -3.57 24.95
CA GLU A 110 -6.77 -4.54 25.78
C GLU A 110 -6.04 -5.89 25.83
N ARG A 111 -5.42 -6.29 24.72
CA ARG A 111 -4.72 -7.58 24.55
C ARG A 111 -3.40 -7.38 23.81
N PRO A 112 -2.30 -7.19 24.52
CA PRO A 112 -0.97 -7.10 23.92
C PRO A 112 -0.66 -8.33 23.06
N GLY A 113 -0.09 -8.10 21.88
CA GLY A 113 0.19 -9.14 20.90
C GLY A 113 -0.95 -9.45 19.92
N THR A 114 -2.02 -8.63 19.91
CA THR A 114 -3.08 -8.72 18.89
C THR A 114 -2.50 -8.54 17.50
N LEU A 115 -2.87 -9.45 16.59
CA LEU A 115 -2.49 -9.41 15.17
C LEU A 115 -3.71 -9.15 14.31
N VAL A 116 -3.56 -8.27 13.32
CA VAL A 116 -4.58 -8.07 12.30
C VAL A 116 -4.45 -9.14 11.22
N GLN A 117 -5.52 -9.88 10.98
CA GLN A 117 -5.61 -10.84 9.89
C GLN A 117 -6.62 -10.34 8.85
N GLU A 118 -6.20 -10.33 7.60
CA GLU A 118 -7.04 -9.98 6.46
C GLU A 118 -7.00 -11.10 5.43
N ASP A 119 -8.02 -11.14 4.57
CA ASP A 119 -7.95 -12.00 3.39
C ASP A 119 -6.90 -11.46 2.39
N LYS A 120 -6.52 -12.32 1.43
CA LYS A 120 -5.55 -11.94 0.40
C LYS A 120 -6.17 -11.21 -0.79
N ALA A 121 -7.26 -10.45 -0.57
CA ALA A 121 -7.84 -9.62 -1.62
C ALA A 121 -6.81 -8.61 -2.16
N PRO A 122 -6.81 -8.31 -3.48
CA PRO A 122 -5.82 -7.43 -4.09
C PRO A 122 -5.74 -6.04 -3.45
N ALA A 123 -6.85 -5.52 -2.92
CA ALA A 123 -6.89 -4.23 -2.22
C ALA A 123 -6.14 -4.29 -0.88
N HIS A 124 -6.26 -5.41 -0.16
CA HIS A 124 -5.60 -5.64 1.13
C HIS A 124 -4.12 -5.97 0.94
N ASN A 125 -3.80 -6.82 -0.04
CA ASN A 125 -2.44 -7.31 -0.26
C ASN A 125 -1.54 -6.37 -1.10
N HIS A 126 -1.97 -5.13 -1.34
CA HIS A 126 -1.12 -4.17 -2.03
C HIS A 126 0.04 -3.74 -1.13
N TYR A 127 1.27 -3.71 -1.67
CA TYR A 127 2.50 -3.47 -0.91
C TYR A 127 2.49 -2.18 -0.06
N ILE A 128 1.74 -1.16 -0.50
CA ILE A 128 1.64 0.10 0.23
C ILE A 128 0.90 -0.07 1.56
N GLN A 129 -0.01 -1.05 1.67
CA GLN A 129 -0.72 -1.32 2.91
C GLN A 129 0.23 -1.78 4.02
N GLN A 130 1.21 -2.62 3.68
CA GLN A 130 2.21 -3.06 4.67
C GLN A 130 2.98 -1.87 5.24
N ARG A 131 3.39 -0.92 4.40
CA ARG A 131 4.05 0.31 4.88
C ARG A 131 3.17 1.11 5.84
N VAL A 132 1.86 1.14 5.63
CA VAL A 132 0.93 1.82 6.53
C VAL A 132 0.85 1.10 7.87
N PHE A 133 0.77 -0.23 7.88
CA PHE A 133 0.81 -1.03 9.13
C PHE A 133 2.10 -0.80 9.90
N ASP A 134 3.25 -0.82 9.22
CA ASP A 134 4.57 -0.59 9.81
C ASP A 134 4.68 0.82 10.43
N LEU A 135 4.24 1.86 9.69
CA LEU A 135 4.23 3.24 10.18
C LEU A 135 3.28 3.46 11.36
N GLN A 136 2.24 2.67 11.46
CA GLN A 136 1.25 2.76 12.54
C GLN A 136 1.55 1.80 13.69
N GLU A 137 2.65 1.05 13.61
CA GLU A 137 3.09 0.09 14.63
C GLU A 137 2.03 -0.98 14.96
N VAL A 138 1.24 -1.37 13.95
CA VAL A 138 0.21 -2.41 14.09
C VAL A 138 0.71 -3.69 13.44
N SER A 139 0.77 -4.77 14.21
CA SER A 139 1.20 -6.07 13.72
C SER A 139 0.12 -6.71 12.84
N ARG A 140 0.55 -7.22 11.70
CA ARG A 140 -0.31 -7.88 10.72
C ARG A 140 0.19 -9.29 10.43
N LEU A 141 -0.74 -10.25 10.35
CA LEU A 141 -0.46 -11.60 9.86
C LEU A 141 -0.51 -11.59 8.32
N LEU A 142 0.59 -11.96 7.68
CA LEU A 142 0.74 -12.04 6.22
C LEU A 142 0.34 -13.41 5.65
#